data_63f293372d97b39861cc6b38bab7aa68
#
_entry.id   63f293372d97b39861cc6b38bab7aa68
#
_cell.length_a   1.000
_cell.length_b   1.000
_cell.length_c   1.000
_cell.angle_alpha   90.00
_cell.angle_beta   90.00
_cell.angle_gamma   90.00
#
_symmetry.space_group_name_H-M   'P 1'
#
loop_
_entity.id
_entity.type
_entity.pdbx_description
1 polymer ?
#
loop_
_entity_poly.entity_id
_entity_poly.type
_entity_poly.pdbx_seq_one_letter_code
_entity_poly.pdbx_strand_id
1 'polypeptide(L)'
;MRSPLVLWTGFVLAFATLSYSVRFTEGKPPKNFLYRWSTFEGNLIQFAIIAAIVYGIGGLGDRRRLLALRRPTSWSTGVRIGAGIAVGMIVLTYTLGLVLKPGREQGVTPDTWQPDHAVAYVANGIVIAVVAPIVEELLFRGLGYSLLVRFGRWPAILLVGVSFALAHGLVQAFPFLAAFGAGLAYLRSRVDSVYPGMVVHGLFNAIALTVAVSGKPQAGILHACAAAWPALSPF
;
A
#
# COMPACT_ATOMS: atom_id res chain seq x y z
N MET A 1 15.97 -25.96 -6.20
CA MET A 1 14.73 -25.13 -6.08
C MET A 1 15.14 -23.73 -5.63
N ARG A 2 14.62 -22.69 -6.29
CA ARG A 2 14.90 -21.29 -5.88
C ARG A 2 14.23 -21.02 -4.53
N SER A 3 14.97 -20.41 -3.59
CA SER A 3 14.43 -20.05 -2.28
C SER A 3 13.25 -19.07 -2.42
N PRO A 4 12.14 -19.24 -1.69
CA PRO A 4 11.02 -18.28 -1.69
C PRO A 4 11.46 -16.83 -1.42
N LEU A 5 12.53 -16.64 -0.60
CA LEU A 5 13.10 -15.32 -0.38
C LEU A 5 13.70 -14.71 -1.64
N VAL A 6 14.42 -15.49 -2.44
CA VAL A 6 15.04 -15.00 -3.69
C VAL A 6 13.94 -14.59 -4.69
N LEU A 7 12.88 -15.40 -4.80
CA LEU A 7 11.75 -15.08 -5.67
C LEU A 7 10.99 -13.82 -5.20
N TRP A 8 10.72 -13.71 -3.91
CA TRP A 8 10.06 -12.53 -3.35
C TRP A 8 10.91 -11.27 -3.55
N THR A 9 12.20 -11.32 -3.22
CA THR A 9 13.11 -10.18 -3.40
C THR A 9 13.24 -9.80 -4.87
N GLY A 10 13.42 -10.77 -5.76
CA GLY A 10 13.49 -10.53 -7.20
C GLY A 10 12.21 -9.89 -7.75
N PHE A 11 11.05 -10.37 -7.31
CA PHE A 11 9.76 -9.77 -7.69
C PHE A 11 9.64 -8.31 -7.19
N VAL A 12 9.92 -8.04 -5.91
CA VAL A 12 9.83 -6.69 -5.35
C VAL A 12 10.79 -5.72 -6.06
N LEU A 13 12.01 -6.15 -6.34
CA LEU A 13 13.00 -5.32 -7.06
C LEU A 13 12.56 -5.05 -8.49
N ALA A 14 12.09 -6.06 -9.22
CA ALA A 14 11.60 -5.90 -10.59
C ALA A 14 10.38 -4.96 -10.62
N PHE A 15 9.45 -5.14 -9.67
CA PHE A 15 8.26 -4.31 -9.56
C PHE A 15 8.61 -2.86 -9.21
N ALA A 16 9.53 -2.63 -8.26
CA ALA A 16 10.03 -1.31 -7.93
C ALA A 16 10.72 -0.64 -9.14
N THR A 17 11.57 -1.38 -9.85
CA THR A 17 12.24 -0.86 -11.06
C THR A 17 11.21 -0.44 -12.10
N LEU A 18 10.19 -1.26 -12.36
CA LEU A 18 9.12 -0.93 -13.29
C LEU A 18 8.37 0.33 -12.84
N SER A 19 7.99 0.43 -11.57
CA SER A 19 7.25 1.57 -11.02
C SER A 19 8.03 2.88 -11.16
N TYR A 20 9.32 2.87 -10.84
CA TYR A 20 10.17 4.04 -11.05
C TYR A 20 10.41 4.34 -12.53
N SER A 21 10.58 3.32 -13.38
CA SER A 21 10.71 3.52 -14.83
C SER A 21 9.49 4.22 -15.40
N VAL A 22 8.28 3.72 -15.14
CA VAL A 22 7.03 4.37 -15.56
C VAL A 22 6.95 5.80 -15.01
N ARG A 23 7.27 5.99 -13.73
CA ARG A 23 7.25 7.32 -13.11
C ARG A 23 8.15 8.34 -13.80
N PHE A 24 9.36 7.94 -14.21
CA PHE A 24 10.32 8.84 -14.84
C PHE A 24 10.11 9.01 -16.35
N THR A 25 9.50 8.03 -17.03
CA THR A 25 9.23 8.11 -18.47
C THR A 25 7.88 8.76 -18.79
N GLU A 26 6.82 8.40 -18.04
CA GLU A 26 5.45 8.87 -18.32
C GLU A 26 5.03 10.06 -17.44
N GLY A 27 5.73 10.27 -16.34
CA GLY A 27 5.46 11.37 -15.42
C GLY A 27 4.29 11.08 -14.47
N LYS A 28 3.41 12.08 -14.28
CA LYS A 28 2.25 11.95 -13.38
C LYS A 28 1.06 11.33 -14.10
N PRO A 29 0.25 10.52 -13.40
CA PRO A 29 -0.97 9.99 -14.00
C PRO A 29 -1.93 11.12 -14.40
N PRO A 30 -2.83 10.87 -15.37
CA PRO A 30 -3.87 11.83 -15.76
C PRO A 30 -4.73 12.22 -14.55
N LYS A 31 -5.11 13.50 -14.45
CA LYS A 31 -5.85 14.05 -13.29
C LYS A 31 -7.14 13.31 -12.95
N ASN A 32 -7.83 12.75 -13.94
CA ASN A 32 -9.12 12.08 -13.77
C ASN A 32 -9.03 10.55 -13.95
N PHE A 33 -7.85 9.96 -13.71
CA PHE A 33 -7.67 8.53 -13.95
C PHE A 33 -8.61 7.64 -13.12
N LEU A 34 -8.98 8.05 -11.90
CA LEU A 34 -9.92 7.30 -11.05
C LEU A 34 -11.36 7.29 -11.57
N TYR A 35 -11.69 8.16 -12.51
CA TYR A 35 -13.01 8.18 -13.17
C TYR A 35 -13.07 7.32 -14.44
N ARG A 36 -12.02 6.54 -14.74
CA ARG A 36 -11.91 5.72 -15.95
C ARG A 36 -12.12 4.25 -15.64
N TRP A 37 -12.88 3.57 -16.46
CA TRP A 37 -13.03 2.11 -16.41
C TRP A 37 -11.73 1.37 -16.77
N SER A 38 -10.93 1.90 -17.71
CA SER A 38 -9.63 1.33 -18.05
C SER A 38 -8.68 1.29 -16.84
N THR A 39 -8.74 2.29 -15.94
CA THR A 39 -7.99 2.27 -14.68
C THR A 39 -8.47 1.15 -13.76
N PHE A 40 -9.78 0.96 -13.63
CA PHE A 40 -10.36 -0.13 -12.85
C PHE A 40 -9.91 -1.50 -13.36
N GLU A 41 -10.03 -1.72 -14.67
CA GLU A 41 -9.65 -2.98 -15.33
C GLU A 41 -8.15 -3.24 -15.19
N GLY A 42 -7.31 -2.24 -15.47
CA GLY A 42 -5.86 -2.33 -15.31
C GLY A 42 -5.43 -2.67 -13.90
N ASN A 43 -6.01 -2.00 -12.89
CA ASN A 43 -5.74 -2.28 -11.48
C ASN A 43 -6.17 -3.70 -11.08
N LEU A 44 -7.35 -4.16 -11.51
CA LEU A 44 -7.79 -5.54 -11.22
C LEU A 44 -6.84 -6.59 -11.82
N ILE A 45 -6.45 -6.40 -13.09
CA ILE A 45 -5.50 -7.31 -13.76
C ILE A 45 -4.17 -7.31 -13.00
N GLN A 46 -3.65 -6.14 -12.66
CA GLN A 46 -2.40 -6.01 -11.91
C GLN A 46 -2.46 -6.74 -10.57
N PHE A 47 -3.49 -6.49 -9.77
CA PHE A 47 -3.62 -7.15 -8.47
C PHE A 47 -3.89 -8.64 -8.59
N ALA A 48 -4.59 -9.10 -9.64
CA ALA A 48 -4.75 -10.53 -9.93
C ALA A 48 -3.40 -11.19 -10.23
N ILE A 49 -2.54 -10.55 -11.03
CA ILE A 49 -1.19 -11.05 -11.33
C ILE A 49 -0.34 -11.09 -10.06
N ILE A 50 -0.34 -10.01 -9.26
CA ILE A 50 0.41 -9.97 -7.98
C ILE A 50 -0.09 -11.07 -7.03
N ALA A 51 -1.41 -11.22 -6.89
CA ALA A 51 -2.01 -12.27 -6.06
C ALA A 51 -1.60 -13.68 -6.51
N ALA A 52 -1.59 -13.94 -7.82
CA ALA A 52 -1.14 -15.22 -8.39
C ALA A 52 0.34 -15.50 -8.05
N ILE A 53 1.21 -14.50 -8.18
CA ILE A 53 2.64 -14.59 -7.82
C ILE A 53 2.80 -14.87 -6.32
N VAL A 54 2.09 -14.11 -5.47
CA VAL A 54 2.10 -14.29 -4.00
C VAL A 54 1.65 -15.70 -3.63
N TYR A 55 0.57 -16.16 -4.24
CA TYR A 55 0.03 -17.49 -4.02
C TYR A 55 0.99 -18.60 -4.48
N GLY A 56 1.66 -18.41 -5.62
CA GLY A 56 2.67 -19.30 -6.16
C GLY A 56 3.91 -19.39 -5.26
N ILE A 57 4.47 -18.27 -4.84
CA ILE A 57 5.64 -18.25 -3.93
C ILE A 57 5.27 -18.84 -2.57
N GLY A 58 4.09 -18.52 -2.04
CA GLY A 58 3.59 -19.08 -0.79
C GLY A 58 3.42 -20.61 -0.85
N GLY A 59 3.10 -21.14 -2.03
CA GLY A 59 2.96 -22.59 -2.28
C GLY A 59 4.27 -23.38 -2.24
N LEU A 60 5.42 -22.72 -2.28
CA LEU A 60 6.74 -23.36 -2.13
C LEU A 60 7.07 -23.74 -0.67
N GLY A 61 6.17 -23.44 0.28
CA GLY A 61 6.27 -23.79 1.69
C GLY A 61 4.88 -23.95 2.31
N ASP A 62 4.80 -23.81 3.62
CA ASP A 62 3.51 -23.73 4.32
C ASP A 62 2.85 -22.38 4.02
N ARG A 63 1.92 -22.38 3.07
CA ARG A 63 1.23 -21.18 2.59
C ARG A 63 0.50 -20.43 3.71
N ARG A 64 -0.21 -21.13 4.59
CA ARG A 64 -0.93 -20.51 5.71
C ARG A 64 0.03 -19.80 6.67
N ARG A 65 1.18 -20.41 6.91
CA ARG A 65 2.22 -19.85 7.77
C ARG A 65 2.91 -18.66 7.09
N LEU A 66 3.32 -18.80 5.83
CA LEU A 66 4.02 -17.76 5.08
C LEU A 66 3.16 -16.52 4.85
N LEU A 67 1.88 -16.71 4.49
CA LEU A 67 0.95 -15.61 4.28
C LEU A 67 0.31 -15.09 5.57
N ALA A 68 0.59 -15.72 6.72
CA ALA A 68 0.03 -15.37 8.02
C ALA A 68 -1.51 -15.29 8.05
N LEU A 69 -2.16 -16.18 7.29
CA LEU A 69 -3.62 -16.30 7.19
C LEU A 69 -4.18 -17.05 8.42
N ARG A 70 -4.15 -16.40 9.55
CA ARG A 70 -4.61 -16.92 10.84
C ARG A 70 -5.21 -15.82 11.70
N ARG A 71 -6.04 -16.20 12.66
CA ARG A 71 -6.62 -15.23 13.60
C ARG A 71 -5.52 -14.49 14.36
N PRO A 72 -5.66 -13.18 14.56
CA PRO A 72 -4.70 -12.41 15.34
C PRO A 72 -4.71 -12.88 16.81
N THR A 73 -3.55 -12.83 17.45
CA THR A 73 -3.41 -13.15 18.88
C THR A 73 -4.24 -12.21 19.76
N SER A 74 -4.47 -10.97 19.31
CA SER A 74 -5.31 -9.99 20.01
C SER A 74 -5.79 -8.90 19.03
N TRP A 75 -7.11 -8.78 18.88
CA TRP A 75 -7.73 -7.70 18.12
C TRP A 75 -7.56 -6.34 18.81
N SER A 76 -7.68 -6.29 20.14
CA SER A 76 -7.49 -5.04 20.89
C SER A 76 -6.08 -4.48 20.77
N THR A 77 -5.08 -5.34 20.74
CA THR A 77 -3.69 -4.95 20.44
C THR A 77 -3.59 -4.43 19.00
N GLY A 78 -4.26 -5.08 18.05
CA GLY A 78 -4.35 -4.62 16.66
C GLY A 78 -4.93 -3.22 16.53
N VAL A 79 -6.05 -2.95 17.19
CA VAL A 79 -6.70 -1.62 17.20
C VAL A 79 -5.81 -0.56 17.82
N ARG A 80 -5.19 -0.83 18.98
CA ARG A 80 -4.29 0.14 19.65
C ARG A 80 -3.09 0.50 18.78
N ILE A 81 -2.45 -0.49 18.15
CA ILE A 81 -1.31 -0.25 17.27
C ILE A 81 -1.78 0.47 16.00
N GLY A 82 -2.92 0.09 15.42
CA GLY A 82 -3.52 0.78 14.27
C GLY A 82 -3.79 2.27 14.56
N ALA A 83 -4.35 2.58 15.74
CA ALA A 83 -4.53 3.96 16.18
C ALA A 83 -3.18 4.69 16.35
N GLY A 84 -2.17 4.02 16.91
CA GLY A 84 -0.81 4.56 17.00
C GLY A 84 -0.18 4.85 15.63
N ILE A 85 -0.39 3.96 14.64
CA ILE A 85 0.04 4.21 13.26
C ILE A 85 -0.66 5.45 12.69
N ALA A 86 -1.98 5.57 12.88
CA ALA A 86 -2.74 6.73 12.39
C ALA A 86 -2.20 8.04 13.00
N VAL A 87 -2.01 8.09 14.31
CA VAL A 87 -1.42 9.26 14.99
C VAL A 87 0.00 9.55 14.49
N GLY A 88 0.84 8.53 14.36
CA GLY A 88 2.20 8.67 13.84
C GLY A 88 2.22 9.23 12.40
N MET A 89 1.31 8.77 11.54
CA MET A 89 1.17 9.29 10.18
C MET A 89 0.69 10.73 10.15
N ILE A 90 -0.21 11.12 11.05
CA ILE A 90 -0.63 12.51 11.23
C ILE A 90 0.59 13.38 11.58
N VAL A 91 1.33 13.03 12.63
CA VAL A 91 2.52 13.76 13.06
C VAL A 91 3.54 13.86 11.92
N LEU A 92 3.82 12.73 11.26
CA LEU A 92 4.75 12.70 10.14
C LEU A 92 4.33 13.62 8.99
N THR A 93 3.03 13.68 8.71
CA THR A 93 2.49 14.57 7.68
C THR A 93 2.64 16.04 8.04
N TYR A 94 2.35 16.42 9.28
CA TYR A 94 2.53 17.81 9.71
C TYR A 94 4.00 18.23 9.72
N THR A 95 4.93 17.33 10.05
CA THR A 95 6.35 17.65 10.12
C THR A 95 7.01 17.66 8.73
N LEU A 96 6.92 16.55 7.99
CA LEU A 96 7.56 16.44 6.66
C LEU A 96 6.75 17.10 5.55
N GLY A 97 5.43 17.23 5.68
CA GLY A 97 4.57 17.87 4.70
C GLY A 97 4.86 19.36 4.47
N LEU A 98 5.61 20.00 5.38
CA LEU A 98 6.12 21.36 5.19
C LEU A 98 7.12 21.43 4.02
N VAL A 99 7.90 20.37 3.83
CA VAL A 99 8.96 20.29 2.81
C VAL A 99 8.55 19.40 1.63
N LEU A 100 8.00 18.23 1.93
CA LEU A 100 7.60 17.25 0.94
C LEU A 100 6.13 17.43 0.54
N LYS A 101 5.83 17.24 -0.74
CA LYS A 101 4.46 17.37 -1.30
C LYS A 101 3.96 16.04 -1.89
N PRO A 102 3.82 14.99 -1.07
CA PRO A 102 3.51 13.64 -1.56
C PRO A 102 2.23 13.57 -2.39
N GLY A 103 1.16 14.27 -1.99
CA GLY A 103 -0.12 14.28 -2.70
C GLY A 103 -0.06 14.87 -4.12
N ARG A 104 0.91 15.77 -4.38
CA ARG A 104 1.13 16.32 -5.74
C ARG A 104 1.84 15.33 -6.66
N GLU A 105 2.61 14.43 -6.10
CA GLU A 105 3.34 13.43 -6.86
C GLU A 105 2.42 12.34 -7.40
N GLN A 106 1.41 11.94 -6.64
CA GLN A 106 0.55 10.82 -6.97
C GLN A 106 -0.57 11.12 -7.94
N GLY A 107 -1.05 12.38 -7.96
CA GLY A 107 -2.16 12.78 -8.81
C GLY A 107 -3.52 12.18 -8.46
N VAL A 108 -3.66 11.48 -7.33
CA VAL A 108 -4.91 10.81 -6.92
C VAL A 108 -6.04 11.75 -6.51
N THR A 109 -5.74 13.04 -6.33
CA THR A 109 -6.77 14.03 -5.98
C THR A 109 -7.37 14.57 -7.28
N PRO A 110 -8.65 14.29 -7.58
CA PRO A 110 -9.31 14.87 -8.75
C PRO A 110 -9.46 16.37 -8.56
N ASP A 111 -9.41 17.12 -9.68
CA ASP A 111 -9.60 18.58 -9.64
C ASP A 111 -11.04 18.94 -9.24
N THR A 112 -12.02 18.13 -9.68
CA THR A 112 -13.45 18.34 -9.43
C THR A 112 -14.17 17.01 -9.28
N TRP A 113 -15.25 16.98 -8.51
CA TRP A 113 -16.17 15.86 -8.48
C TRP A 113 -16.91 15.73 -9.82
N GLN A 114 -16.94 14.50 -10.38
CA GLN A 114 -17.61 14.18 -11.65
C GLN A 114 -18.77 13.20 -11.43
N PRO A 115 -20.01 13.69 -11.21
CA PRO A 115 -21.17 12.84 -10.91
C PRO A 115 -21.44 11.79 -12.01
N ASP A 116 -21.25 12.14 -13.27
CA ASP A 116 -21.50 11.26 -14.42
C ASP A 116 -20.53 10.06 -14.47
N HIS A 117 -19.41 10.16 -13.77
CA HIS A 117 -18.38 9.10 -13.68
C HIS A 117 -18.27 8.53 -12.27
N ALA A 118 -19.22 8.81 -11.38
CA ALA A 118 -19.19 8.39 -9.98
C ALA A 118 -19.09 6.86 -9.82
N VAL A 119 -19.74 6.08 -10.69
CA VAL A 119 -19.70 4.62 -10.64
C VAL A 119 -18.27 4.10 -10.88
N ALA A 120 -17.56 4.63 -11.86
CA ALA A 120 -16.16 4.26 -12.12
C ALA A 120 -15.26 4.67 -10.96
N TYR A 121 -15.48 5.84 -10.36
CA TYR A 121 -14.75 6.29 -9.16
C TYR A 121 -14.96 5.36 -7.97
N VAL A 122 -16.20 4.96 -7.69
CA VAL A 122 -16.51 4.02 -6.61
C VAL A 122 -15.90 2.65 -6.88
N ALA A 123 -15.97 2.15 -8.13
CA ALA A 123 -15.35 0.88 -8.51
C ALA A 123 -13.84 0.91 -8.28
N ASN A 124 -13.15 1.95 -8.73
CA ASN A 124 -11.73 2.17 -8.43
C ASN A 124 -11.48 2.29 -6.93
N GLY A 125 -12.35 2.99 -6.20
CA GLY A 125 -12.30 3.14 -4.75
C GLY A 125 -12.35 1.79 -4.02
N ILE A 126 -13.19 0.87 -4.47
CA ILE A 126 -13.26 -0.50 -3.93
C ILE A 126 -11.94 -1.26 -4.18
N VAL A 127 -11.39 -1.17 -5.39
CA VAL A 127 -10.08 -1.78 -5.67
C VAL A 127 -9.01 -1.21 -4.74
N ILE A 128 -8.96 0.10 -4.58
CA ILE A 128 -7.96 0.80 -3.77
C ILE A 128 -8.12 0.52 -2.27
N ALA A 129 -9.35 0.51 -1.77
CA ALA A 129 -9.59 0.40 -0.33
C ALA A 129 -9.74 -1.06 0.16
N VAL A 130 -9.97 -2.02 -0.75
CA VAL A 130 -10.20 -3.42 -0.37
C VAL A 130 -9.23 -4.36 -1.07
N VAL A 131 -9.22 -4.40 -2.41
CA VAL A 131 -8.43 -5.40 -3.16
C VAL A 131 -6.92 -5.18 -2.95
N ALA A 132 -6.48 -3.95 -3.14
CA ALA A 132 -5.07 -3.59 -2.99
C ALA A 132 -4.53 -3.90 -1.59
N PRO A 133 -5.15 -3.42 -0.48
CA PRO A 133 -4.69 -3.76 0.87
C PRO A 133 -4.61 -5.26 1.13
N ILE A 134 -5.57 -6.06 0.64
CA ILE A 134 -5.52 -7.51 0.79
C ILE A 134 -4.27 -8.08 0.12
N VAL A 135 -4.06 -7.75 -1.15
CA VAL A 135 -2.94 -8.30 -1.93
C VAL A 135 -1.59 -7.80 -1.41
N GLU A 136 -1.50 -6.52 -1.07
CA GLU A 136 -0.27 -5.91 -0.56
C GLU A 136 0.10 -6.42 0.84
N GLU A 137 -0.87 -6.60 1.74
CA GLU A 137 -0.59 -7.19 3.04
C GLU A 137 -0.12 -8.64 2.91
N LEU A 138 -0.67 -9.42 1.96
CA LEU A 138 -0.17 -10.77 1.68
C LEU A 138 1.25 -10.76 1.11
N LEU A 139 1.56 -9.82 0.20
CA LEU A 139 2.88 -9.69 -0.41
C LEU A 139 3.94 -9.26 0.61
N PHE A 140 3.67 -8.18 1.38
CA PHE A 140 4.66 -7.55 2.23
C PHE A 140 4.63 -8.11 3.66
N ARG A 141 3.47 -8.19 4.34
CA ARG A 141 3.36 -8.63 5.74
C ARG A 141 3.15 -10.13 5.87
N GLY A 142 2.56 -10.76 4.85
CA GLY A 142 2.55 -12.21 4.71
C GLY A 142 3.93 -12.73 4.33
N LEU A 143 4.24 -12.77 3.03
CA LEU A 143 5.49 -13.32 2.51
C LEU A 143 6.71 -12.56 3.01
N GLY A 144 6.81 -11.27 2.74
CA GLY A 144 8.01 -10.48 3.01
C GLY A 144 8.45 -10.57 4.47
N TYR A 145 7.55 -10.25 5.40
CA TYR A 145 7.88 -10.33 6.83
C TYR A 145 8.21 -11.76 7.28
N SER A 146 7.42 -12.76 6.85
CA SER A 146 7.66 -14.14 7.22
C SER A 146 8.98 -14.71 6.71
N LEU A 147 9.46 -14.23 5.55
CA LEU A 147 10.74 -14.62 4.98
C LEU A 147 11.93 -13.87 5.59
N LEU A 148 11.71 -12.62 6.01
CA LEU A 148 12.77 -11.76 6.54
C LEU A 148 12.95 -11.86 8.06
N VAL A 149 11.94 -12.30 8.82
CA VAL A 149 12.01 -12.34 10.29
C VAL A 149 13.11 -13.24 10.85
N ARG A 150 13.62 -14.16 10.04
CA ARG A 150 14.80 -14.99 10.37
C ARG A 150 16.08 -14.18 10.59
N PHE A 151 16.16 -12.96 10.06
CA PHE A 151 17.26 -12.03 10.26
C PHE A 151 17.04 -11.09 11.46
N GLY A 152 15.96 -11.30 12.21
CA GLY A 152 15.55 -10.50 13.35
C GLY A 152 14.29 -9.68 13.08
N ARG A 153 13.56 -9.37 14.16
CA ARG A 153 12.27 -8.66 14.07
C ARG A 153 12.41 -7.25 13.50
N TRP A 154 13.36 -6.48 13.99
CA TRP A 154 13.55 -5.09 13.56
C TRP A 154 14.06 -4.96 12.12
N PRO A 155 15.10 -5.72 11.71
CA PRO A 155 15.48 -5.77 10.30
C PRO A 155 14.32 -6.12 9.37
N ALA A 156 13.48 -7.12 9.73
CA ALA A 156 12.32 -7.49 8.93
C ALA A 156 11.31 -6.34 8.81
N ILE A 157 11.00 -5.64 9.92
CA ILE A 157 10.08 -4.49 9.92
C ILE A 157 10.59 -3.39 8.98
N LEU A 158 11.86 -3.01 9.11
CA LEU A 158 12.46 -1.94 8.32
C LEU A 158 12.55 -2.30 6.83
N LEU A 159 13.04 -3.52 6.52
CA LEU A 159 13.15 -3.97 5.13
C LEU A 159 11.79 -4.09 4.45
N VAL A 160 10.77 -4.58 5.15
CA VAL A 160 9.40 -4.63 4.61
C VAL A 160 8.85 -3.22 4.37
N GLY A 161 9.09 -2.29 5.30
CA GLY A 161 8.67 -0.90 5.13
C GLY A 161 9.32 -0.22 3.92
N VAL A 162 10.63 -0.38 3.77
CA VAL A 162 11.39 0.13 2.61
C VAL A 162 10.94 -0.53 1.32
N SER A 163 10.78 -1.86 1.30
CA SER A 163 10.30 -2.60 0.12
C SER A 163 8.92 -2.14 -0.32
N PHE A 164 8.03 -1.89 0.64
CA PHE A 164 6.70 -1.34 0.39
C PHE A 164 6.78 0.03 -0.28
N ALA A 165 7.61 0.93 0.25
CA ALA A 165 7.79 2.27 -0.32
C ALA A 165 8.42 2.23 -1.73
N LEU A 166 9.44 1.39 -1.93
CA LEU A 166 10.09 1.22 -3.23
C LEU A 166 9.12 0.73 -4.31
N ALA A 167 8.25 -0.23 -3.97
CA ALA A 167 7.26 -0.77 -4.90
C ALA A 167 6.29 0.31 -5.44
N HIS A 168 6.12 1.42 -4.73
CA HIS A 168 5.24 2.51 -5.15
C HIS A 168 5.84 3.46 -6.20
N GLY A 169 7.15 3.44 -6.43
CA GLY A 169 7.80 4.30 -7.43
C GLY A 169 7.72 5.80 -7.15
N LEU A 170 7.52 6.21 -5.89
CA LEU A 170 7.31 7.60 -5.51
C LEU A 170 8.50 8.12 -4.69
N VAL A 171 8.95 9.34 -5.00
CA VAL A 171 10.12 9.95 -4.35
C VAL A 171 9.72 10.75 -3.11
N GLN A 172 8.80 11.70 -3.26
CA GLN A 172 8.36 12.55 -2.15
C GLN A 172 7.49 11.81 -1.13
N ALA A 173 6.71 10.82 -1.60
CA ALA A 173 5.90 9.97 -0.75
C ALA A 173 6.70 8.85 -0.06
N PHE A 174 7.93 8.57 -0.50
CA PHE A 174 8.74 7.47 0.00
C PHE A 174 8.85 7.42 1.53
N PRO A 175 9.23 8.50 2.26
CA PRO A 175 9.37 8.43 3.71
C PRO A 175 8.04 8.14 4.41
N PHE A 176 6.91 8.64 3.89
CA PHE A 176 5.58 8.36 4.41
C PHE A 176 5.20 6.88 4.21
N LEU A 177 5.43 6.37 3.01
CA LEU A 177 5.16 4.98 2.66
C LEU A 177 6.04 4.00 3.43
N ALA A 178 7.33 4.33 3.62
CA ALA A 178 8.25 3.52 4.40
C ALA A 178 7.83 3.48 5.88
N ALA A 179 7.44 4.61 6.46
CA ALA A 179 6.97 4.68 7.83
C ALA A 179 5.65 3.91 8.01
N PHE A 180 4.67 4.11 7.13
CA PHE A 180 3.41 3.37 7.13
C PHE A 180 3.65 1.88 6.96
N GLY A 181 4.49 1.52 5.98
CA GLY A 181 4.90 0.16 5.70
C GLY A 181 5.55 -0.54 6.89
N ALA A 182 6.45 0.15 7.59
CA ALA A 182 7.09 -0.35 8.80
C ALA A 182 6.09 -0.44 9.98
N GLY A 183 5.18 0.52 10.11
CA GLY A 183 4.10 0.48 11.11
C GLY A 183 3.21 -0.75 10.97
N LEU A 184 2.76 -1.05 9.74
CA LEU A 184 1.97 -2.26 9.47
C LEU A 184 2.79 -3.56 9.67
N ALA A 185 4.09 -3.56 9.34
CA ALA A 185 4.96 -4.70 9.63
C ALA A 185 5.17 -4.88 11.14
N TYR A 186 5.26 -3.79 11.91
CA TYR A 186 5.27 -3.83 13.37
C TYR A 186 3.95 -4.40 13.90
N LEU A 187 2.80 -3.92 13.41
CA LEU A 187 1.48 -4.46 13.75
C LEU A 187 1.45 -5.98 13.51
N ARG A 188 1.86 -6.44 12.32
CA ARG A 188 1.98 -7.85 11.96
C ARG A 188 2.86 -8.62 12.97
N SER A 189 3.98 -8.04 13.39
CA SER A 189 4.91 -8.65 14.35
C SER A 189 4.32 -8.85 15.76
N ARG A 190 3.31 -8.05 16.10
CA ARG A 190 2.69 -8.05 17.43
C ARG A 190 1.45 -8.92 17.53
N VAL A 191 0.72 -9.08 16.42
CA VAL A 191 -0.56 -9.82 16.42
C VAL A 191 -0.50 -11.13 15.63
N ASP A 192 0.62 -11.42 14.99
CA ASP A 192 0.91 -12.64 14.22
C ASP A 192 -0.13 -12.98 13.14
N SER A 193 -0.73 -11.95 12.52
CA SER A 193 -1.77 -12.07 11.50
C SER A 193 -1.72 -10.89 10.54
N VAL A 194 -2.10 -11.08 9.27
CA VAL A 194 -2.24 -10.02 8.27
C VAL A 194 -3.61 -9.30 8.36
N TYR A 195 -4.62 -9.92 8.95
CA TYR A 195 -5.99 -9.37 8.94
C TYR A 195 -6.12 -7.98 9.56
N PRO A 196 -5.54 -7.68 10.75
CA PRO A 196 -5.59 -6.32 11.28
C PRO A 196 -4.87 -5.30 10.40
N GLY A 197 -3.78 -5.70 9.73
CA GLY A 197 -3.09 -4.87 8.73
C GLY A 197 -3.99 -4.54 7.56
N MET A 198 -4.69 -5.52 6.99
CA MET A 198 -5.66 -5.33 5.89
C MET A 198 -6.74 -4.31 6.27
N VAL A 199 -7.28 -4.39 7.49
CA VAL A 199 -8.31 -3.46 7.97
C VAL A 199 -7.74 -2.06 8.13
N VAL A 200 -6.62 -1.90 8.82
CA VAL A 200 -5.97 -0.58 9.04
C VAL A 200 -5.59 0.05 7.70
N HIS A 201 -5.00 -0.71 6.79
CA HIS A 201 -4.59 -0.25 5.47
C HIS A 201 -5.80 0.15 4.62
N GLY A 202 -6.82 -0.70 4.57
CA GLY A 202 -8.06 -0.42 3.82
C GLY A 202 -8.78 0.83 4.32
N LEU A 203 -8.90 0.99 5.64
CA LEU A 203 -9.48 2.20 6.24
C LEU A 203 -8.67 3.45 5.90
N PHE A 204 -7.34 3.35 5.92
CA PHE A 204 -6.45 4.45 5.56
C PHE A 204 -6.70 4.90 4.12
N ASN A 205 -6.76 3.95 3.18
CA ASN A 205 -7.03 4.23 1.77
C ASN A 205 -8.46 4.79 1.55
N ALA A 206 -9.46 4.23 2.22
CA ALA A 206 -10.85 4.69 2.12
C ALA A 206 -11.01 6.15 2.59
N ILE A 207 -10.39 6.50 3.73
CA ILE A 207 -10.38 7.87 4.24
C ILE A 207 -9.70 8.81 3.24
N ALA A 208 -8.55 8.40 2.69
CA ALA A 208 -7.82 9.18 1.70
C ALA A 208 -8.69 9.52 0.46
N LEU A 209 -9.38 8.52 -0.10
CA LEU A 209 -10.25 8.69 -1.25
C LEU A 209 -11.45 9.61 -0.94
N THR A 210 -12.09 9.41 0.21
CA THR A 210 -13.25 10.21 0.61
C THR A 210 -12.90 11.68 0.74
N VAL A 211 -11.73 11.95 1.29
CA VAL A 211 -11.27 13.33 1.47
C VAL A 211 -10.82 13.95 0.16
N ALA A 212 -10.20 13.16 -0.73
CA ALA A 212 -9.80 13.64 -2.05
C ALA A 212 -10.96 14.28 -2.83
N VAL A 213 -12.19 13.76 -2.69
CA VAL A 213 -13.38 14.30 -3.39
C VAL A 213 -14.18 15.32 -2.59
N SER A 214 -13.92 15.50 -1.29
CA SER A 214 -14.72 16.43 -0.47
C SER A 214 -14.47 17.92 -0.74
N GLY A 215 -13.55 18.26 -1.63
CA GLY A 215 -13.26 19.64 -2.06
C GLY A 215 -12.75 20.57 -0.95
N LYS A 216 -12.48 20.04 0.27
CA LYS A 216 -11.94 20.84 1.36
C LYS A 216 -10.42 21.03 1.14
N PRO A 217 -9.88 22.23 1.40
CA PRO A 217 -8.44 22.45 1.43
C PRO A 217 -7.84 21.40 2.37
N GLN A 218 -7.01 20.53 1.83
CA GLN A 218 -6.48 19.40 2.57
C GLN A 218 -5.45 19.90 3.60
N ALA A 219 -5.91 20.13 4.81
CA ALA A 219 -5.02 20.30 5.93
C ALA A 219 -4.30 18.98 6.22
N GLY A 220 -3.02 18.97 5.96
CA GLY A 220 -1.96 18.04 6.38
C GLY A 220 -2.25 16.53 6.46
N ILE A 221 -3.22 16.09 7.26
CA ILE A 221 -3.49 14.69 7.60
C ILE A 221 -3.90 13.83 6.39
N LEU A 222 -4.61 14.42 5.48
CA LEU A 222 -5.30 13.73 4.41
C LEU A 222 -4.46 13.65 3.15
N HIS A 223 -3.46 14.52 3.00
CA HIS A 223 -2.44 14.40 1.98
C HIS A 223 -1.54 13.16 2.18
N ALA A 224 -1.27 12.77 3.43
CA ALA A 224 -0.49 11.58 3.71
C ALA A 224 -1.27 10.30 3.41
N CYS A 225 -2.59 10.31 3.65
CA CYS A 225 -3.44 9.17 3.33
C CYS A 225 -3.58 8.97 1.81
N ALA A 226 -3.78 10.05 1.05
CA ALA A 226 -3.77 10.01 -0.42
C ALA A 226 -2.37 9.66 -0.97
N ALA A 227 -1.31 9.91 -0.21
CA ALA A 227 0.06 9.56 -0.56
C ALA A 227 0.38 8.06 -0.47
N ALA A 228 -0.49 7.25 0.10
CA ALA A 228 -0.26 5.82 0.25
C ALA A 228 -0.65 4.97 -0.98
N TRP A 229 -1.19 5.58 -2.06
CA TRP A 229 -1.63 4.84 -3.24
C TRP A 229 -0.71 5.01 -4.45
N PRO A 230 -0.20 3.93 -5.05
CA PRO A 230 0.53 4.01 -6.31
C PRO A 230 -0.46 4.13 -7.47
N ALA A 231 -0.29 5.16 -8.26
CA ALA A 231 -0.83 5.18 -9.60
C ALA A 231 0.03 4.28 -10.50
N LEU A 232 -0.22 3.00 -10.47
CA LEU A 232 0.29 2.08 -11.48
C LEU A 232 -0.83 1.89 -12.50
N SER A 233 -0.92 2.83 -13.43
CA SER A 233 -1.62 2.65 -14.68
C SER A 233 -0.61 2.86 -15.80
N PRO A 234 -0.04 1.79 -16.36
CA PRO A 234 0.77 1.88 -17.56
C PRO A 234 -0.06 1.80 -18.85
N PHE A 235 -1.41 1.90 -18.79
CA PHE A 235 -2.25 1.79 -20.00
C PHE A 235 -3.41 2.78 -20.01
#